data_c375ce711d7ad17138bd1d32bd88ca06
#
_entry.id   c375ce711d7ad17138bd1d32bd88ca06
#
_cell.length_a   1.000
_cell.length_b   1.000
_cell.length_c   1.000
_cell.angle_alpha   90.00
_cell.angle_beta   90.00
_cell.angle_gamma   90.00
#
_symmetry.space_group_name_H-M   'P 1'
#
loop_
_entity.id
_entity.type
_entity.pdbx_description
1 polymer ?
#
loop_
_entity_poly.entity_id
_entity_poly.type
_entity_poly.pdbx_seq_one_letter_code
_entity_poly.pdbx_strand_id
1 'polypeptide(L)'
;MKLRTSILLGCAALFTATSCTTTPAKKSWSEQVIENARAQIGLEIDTIEASGKCLNPVTLNSKGGVYYCGPADWRSGFFPGSVWYLYELTGDQTLLPLAQKYTEAISEAQYLTWHHDIGFIINCSFGNGLRINQKPEYKDVMIQAAKSLCTRFREKPQVIQSWDV
;
A
#
# COMPACT_ATOMS: atom_id res chain seq x y z
N MET A 1 -52.82 -50.11 -53.66
CA MET A 1 -51.87 -49.01 -53.36
C MET A 1 -52.03 -48.70 -51.87
N LYS A 2 -51.17 -49.23 -51.00
CA LYS A 2 -51.29 -49.13 -49.55
C LYS A 2 -50.36 -48.02 -49.03
N LEU A 3 -50.95 -46.92 -48.50
CA LEU A 3 -50.23 -45.80 -47.87
C LEU A 3 -49.74 -46.28 -46.49
N ARG A 4 -48.41 -46.17 -46.23
CA ARG A 4 -47.83 -46.44 -44.92
C ARG A 4 -47.62 -45.04 -44.23
N THR A 5 -48.34 -44.81 -43.17
CA THR A 5 -48.19 -43.65 -42.31
C THR A 5 -47.05 -43.95 -41.29
N SER A 6 -45.93 -43.25 -41.38
CA SER A 6 -44.86 -43.33 -40.39
C SER A 6 -45.12 -42.28 -39.30
N ILE A 7 -45.28 -42.73 -38.07
CA ILE A 7 -45.41 -41.88 -36.88
C ILE A 7 -43.99 -41.64 -36.36
N LEU A 8 -43.50 -40.38 -36.44
CA LEU A 8 -42.29 -39.90 -35.78
C LEU A 8 -42.60 -39.57 -34.32
N LEU A 9 -42.11 -40.40 -33.40
CA LEU A 9 -42.07 -40.05 -31.98
C LEU A 9 -40.91 -39.07 -31.73
N GLY A 10 -41.20 -37.79 -31.45
CA GLY A 10 -40.23 -36.81 -31.00
C GLY A 10 -40.01 -36.96 -29.49
N CYS A 11 -38.83 -37.40 -29.10
CA CYS A 11 -38.36 -37.31 -27.70
C CYS A 11 -37.96 -35.89 -27.38
N ALA A 12 -38.82 -35.17 -26.64
CA ALA A 12 -38.45 -33.90 -26.03
C ALA A 12 -37.61 -34.18 -24.77
N ALA A 13 -36.29 -33.96 -24.84
CA ALA A 13 -35.41 -33.99 -23.68
C ALA A 13 -35.61 -32.69 -22.90
N LEU A 14 -36.23 -32.76 -21.74
CA LEU A 14 -36.26 -31.65 -20.77
C LEU A 14 -34.87 -31.55 -20.14
N PHE A 15 -34.09 -30.52 -20.54
CA PHE A 15 -32.90 -30.09 -19.82
C PHE A 15 -33.35 -29.28 -18.60
N THR A 16 -33.38 -29.88 -17.42
CA THR A 16 -33.49 -29.19 -16.14
C THR A 16 -32.13 -28.56 -15.85
N ALA A 17 -31.97 -27.25 -16.13
CA ALA A 17 -30.83 -26.48 -15.69
C ALA A 17 -30.89 -26.32 -14.16
N THR A 18 -30.17 -27.18 -13.43
CA THR A 18 -29.96 -27.00 -11.99
C THR A 18 -29.06 -25.79 -11.79
N SER A 19 -29.65 -24.65 -11.52
CA SER A 19 -28.91 -23.45 -11.11
C SER A 19 -28.33 -23.70 -9.72
N CYS A 20 -27.03 -24.08 -9.66
CA CYS A 20 -26.29 -24.07 -8.40
C CYS A 20 -26.12 -22.63 -7.96
N THR A 21 -26.99 -22.12 -7.11
CA THR A 21 -26.77 -20.89 -6.35
C THR A 21 -25.70 -21.18 -5.31
N THR A 22 -24.42 -20.99 -5.66
CA THR A 22 -23.34 -21.00 -4.69
C THR A 22 -23.48 -19.76 -3.81
N THR A 23 -23.90 -19.94 -2.57
CA THR A 23 -23.82 -18.90 -1.56
C THR A 23 -22.36 -18.44 -1.48
N PRO A 24 -22.06 -17.14 -1.64
CA PRO A 24 -20.67 -16.67 -1.55
C PRO A 24 -20.07 -17.07 -0.21
N ALA A 25 -18.89 -17.70 -0.25
CA ALA A 25 -18.20 -18.11 0.95
C ALA A 25 -17.94 -16.87 1.85
N LYS A 26 -18.18 -17.02 3.15
CA LYS A 26 -17.93 -15.94 4.10
C LYS A 26 -16.44 -15.60 4.09
N LYS A 27 -16.10 -14.33 3.81
CA LYS A 27 -14.72 -13.84 3.80
C LYS A 27 -14.06 -14.09 5.16
N SER A 28 -12.78 -14.47 5.14
CA SER A 28 -11.96 -14.55 6.34
C SER A 28 -11.81 -13.17 6.98
N TRP A 29 -11.38 -13.15 8.24
CA TRP A 29 -11.10 -11.88 8.92
C TRP A 29 -10.01 -11.06 8.21
N SER A 30 -8.95 -11.71 7.74
CA SER A 30 -7.85 -11.07 7.03
C SER A 30 -8.31 -10.43 5.70
N GLU A 31 -9.15 -11.12 4.93
CA GLU A 31 -9.71 -10.57 3.69
C GLU A 31 -10.56 -9.32 3.97
N GLN A 32 -11.38 -9.35 5.02
CA GLN A 32 -12.19 -8.19 5.42
C GLN A 32 -11.32 -7.00 5.84
N VAL A 33 -10.23 -7.25 6.59
CA VAL A 33 -9.29 -6.19 7.02
C VAL A 33 -8.58 -5.57 5.81
N ILE A 34 -8.10 -6.38 4.87
CA ILE A 34 -7.44 -5.90 3.64
C ILE A 34 -8.40 -5.06 2.81
N GLU A 35 -9.66 -5.50 2.64
CA GLU A 35 -10.67 -4.72 1.92
C GLU A 35 -10.97 -3.38 2.59
N ASN A 36 -11.13 -3.37 3.91
CA ASN A 36 -11.35 -2.14 4.66
C ASN A 36 -10.15 -1.19 4.54
N ALA A 37 -8.93 -1.70 4.68
CA ALA A 37 -7.71 -0.91 4.50
C ALA A 37 -7.62 -0.35 3.07
N ARG A 38 -7.93 -1.17 2.06
CA ARG A 38 -7.95 -0.76 0.65
C ARG A 38 -8.96 0.36 0.40
N ALA A 39 -10.16 0.26 0.99
CA ALA A 39 -11.19 1.28 0.86
C ALA A 39 -10.78 2.60 1.55
N GLN A 40 -10.30 2.53 2.78
CA GLN A 40 -9.90 3.71 3.55
C GLN A 40 -8.69 4.43 2.93
N ILE A 41 -7.64 3.69 2.57
CA ILE A 41 -6.45 4.27 1.93
C ILE A 41 -6.81 4.79 0.53
N GLY A 42 -7.72 4.14 -0.19
CA GLY A 42 -8.23 4.62 -1.47
C GLY A 42 -8.89 6.01 -1.37
N LEU A 43 -9.77 6.21 -0.38
CA LEU A 43 -10.37 7.52 -0.13
C LEU A 43 -9.33 8.60 0.20
N GLU A 44 -8.31 8.24 0.96
CA GLU A 44 -7.22 9.17 1.28
C GLU A 44 -6.37 9.50 0.04
N ILE A 45 -6.06 8.51 -0.78
CA ILE A 45 -5.38 8.70 -2.07
C ILE A 45 -6.16 9.67 -2.96
N ASP A 46 -7.47 9.46 -3.13
CA ASP A 46 -8.32 10.32 -3.93
C ASP A 46 -8.30 11.78 -3.41
N THR A 47 -8.31 11.95 -2.09
CA THR A 47 -8.22 13.27 -1.44
C THR A 47 -6.86 13.93 -1.70
N ILE A 48 -5.77 13.19 -1.60
CA ILE A 48 -4.42 13.70 -1.84
C ILE A 48 -4.24 14.06 -3.33
N GLU A 49 -4.65 13.18 -4.24
CA GLU A 49 -4.55 13.44 -5.69
C GLU A 49 -5.39 14.66 -6.11
N ALA A 50 -6.60 14.81 -5.57
CA ALA A 50 -7.45 15.99 -5.81
C ALA A 50 -6.81 17.30 -5.31
N SER A 51 -5.96 17.25 -4.29
CA SER A 51 -5.25 18.43 -3.78
C SER A 51 -4.13 18.93 -4.69
N GLY A 52 -3.66 18.11 -5.63
CA GLY A 52 -2.50 18.36 -6.48
C GLY A 52 -1.16 18.41 -5.72
N LYS A 53 -1.12 17.95 -4.46
CA LYS A 53 0.08 17.93 -3.59
C LYS A 53 0.41 16.50 -3.19
N CYS A 54 1.69 16.25 -2.85
CA CYS A 54 2.10 15.03 -2.17
C CYS A 54 2.01 15.27 -0.65
N LEU A 55 0.99 14.69 -0.02
CA LEU A 55 0.70 14.88 1.40
C LEU A 55 0.96 13.57 2.16
N ASN A 56 1.40 13.69 3.43
CA ASN A 56 1.64 12.55 4.30
C ASN A 56 0.59 12.56 5.43
N PRO A 57 -0.50 11.79 5.32
CA PRO A 57 -1.54 11.74 6.34
C PRO A 57 -1.02 11.04 7.59
N VAL A 58 -1.41 11.54 8.76
CA VAL A 58 -0.92 11.04 10.05
C VAL A 58 -2.05 10.67 10.99
N THR A 59 -3.02 11.56 11.20
CA THR A 59 -4.10 11.39 12.16
C THR A 59 -5.24 12.34 11.86
N LEU A 60 -6.32 12.26 12.62
CA LEU A 60 -7.40 13.23 12.57
C LEU A 60 -7.10 14.40 13.52
N ASN A 61 -7.41 15.61 13.08
CA ASN A 61 -7.39 16.79 13.93
C ASN A 61 -8.65 16.84 14.81
N SER A 62 -8.71 17.80 15.75
CA SER A 62 -9.84 17.97 16.66
C SER A 62 -11.19 18.26 16.00
N LYS A 63 -11.19 18.62 14.71
CA LYS A 63 -12.39 18.88 13.90
C LYS A 63 -12.75 17.71 13.00
N GLY A 64 -12.06 16.56 13.13
CA GLY A 64 -12.28 15.35 12.32
C GLY A 64 -11.66 15.39 10.91
N GLY A 65 -10.94 16.44 10.54
CA GLY A 65 -10.19 16.50 9.29
C GLY A 65 -8.83 15.80 9.42
N VAL A 66 -8.27 15.35 8.30
CA VAL A 66 -6.94 14.72 8.28
C VAL A 66 -5.85 15.75 8.57
N TYR A 67 -4.92 15.39 9.46
CA TYR A 67 -3.68 16.14 9.69
C TYR A 67 -2.56 15.55 8.84
N TYR A 68 -1.88 16.37 8.08
CA TYR A 68 -0.76 16.01 7.22
C TYR A 68 0.55 16.54 7.78
N CYS A 69 1.60 15.74 7.71
CA CYS A 69 2.95 16.16 8.12
C CYS A 69 3.87 16.43 6.92
N GLY A 70 4.97 17.15 7.18
CA GLY A 70 6.02 17.36 6.19
C GLY A 70 6.92 16.13 5.99
N PRO A 71 7.73 16.09 4.92
CA PRO A 71 8.61 14.95 4.60
C PRO A 71 9.64 14.61 5.69
N ALA A 72 10.04 15.60 6.50
CA ALA A 72 11.00 15.40 7.59
C ALA A 72 10.38 14.90 8.90
N ASP A 73 9.06 14.76 8.98
CA ASP A 73 8.38 14.17 10.13
C ASP A 73 8.60 12.66 10.14
N TRP A 74 8.91 12.09 11.32
CA TRP A 74 9.19 10.67 11.48
C TRP A 74 8.07 9.74 10.98
N ARG A 75 6.84 10.23 10.90
CA ARG A 75 5.66 9.48 10.44
C ARG A 75 5.48 9.49 8.93
N SER A 76 6.19 10.34 8.20
CA SER A 76 5.98 10.54 6.76
C SER A 76 6.18 9.27 5.91
N GLY A 77 6.97 8.31 6.39
CA GLY A 77 7.22 7.03 5.72
C GLY A 77 6.08 6.01 5.83
N PHE A 78 5.14 6.18 6.77
CA PHE A 78 4.13 5.14 7.04
C PHE A 78 3.04 5.09 5.96
N PHE A 79 2.62 6.23 5.43
CA PHE A 79 1.62 6.24 4.38
C PHE A 79 2.11 5.55 3.09
N PRO A 80 3.25 5.92 2.49
CA PRO A 80 3.79 5.18 1.35
C PRO A 80 4.05 3.70 1.69
N GLY A 81 4.51 3.40 2.92
CA GLY A 81 4.66 2.03 3.40
C GLY A 81 3.36 1.22 3.37
N SER A 82 2.25 1.84 3.79
CA SER A 82 0.93 1.22 3.77
C SER A 82 0.44 0.96 2.34
N VAL A 83 0.74 1.88 1.39
CA VAL A 83 0.40 1.68 -0.03
C VAL A 83 1.22 0.53 -0.63
N TRP A 84 2.51 0.39 -0.26
CA TRP A 84 3.34 -0.75 -0.65
C TRP A 84 2.78 -2.08 -0.15
N TYR A 85 2.35 -2.15 1.12
CA TYR A 85 1.75 -3.37 1.67
C TYR A 85 0.42 -3.71 1.00
N LEU A 86 -0.42 -2.72 0.70
CA LEU A 86 -1.66 -2.97 -0.04
C LEU A 86 -1.38 -3.49 -1.45
N TYR A 87 -0.40 -2.93 -2.15
CA TYR A 87 0.03 -3.45 -3.44
C TYR A 87 0.46 -4.92 -3.35
N GLU A 88 1.31 -5.25 -2.36
CA GLU A 88 1.79 -6.62 -2.14
C GLU A 88 0.64 -7.60 -1.80
N LEU A 89 -0.28 -7.19 -0.93
CA LEU A 89 -1.36 -8.04 -0.44
C LEU A 89 -2.50 -8.23 -1.46
N THR A 90 -2.73 -7.23 -2.31
CA THR A 90 -3.87 -7.25 -3.26
C THR A 90 -3.46 -7.56 -4.69
N GLY A 91 -2.22 -7.33 -5.08
CA GLY A 91 -1.75 -7.37 -6.47
C GLY A 91 -2.34 -6.27 -7.36
N ASP A 92 -2.99 -5.26 -6.77
CA ASP A 92 -3.62 -4.15 -7.50
C ASP A 92 -2.57 -3.25 -8.15
N GLN A 93 -2.38 -3.41 -9.46
CA GLN A 93 -1.37 -2.69 -10.23
C GLN A 93 -1.58 -1.17 -10.26
N THR A 94 -2.75 -0.67 -9.91
CA THR A 94 -3.01 0.77 -9.81
C THR A 94 -2.30 1.42 -8.63
N LEU A 95 -1.94 0.63 -7.61
CA LEU A 95 -1.22 1.09 -6.41
C LEU A 95 0.28 1.26 -6.64
N LEU A 96 0.88 0.56 -7.59
CA LEU A 96 2.33 0.60 -7.82
C LEU A 96 2.84 2.02 -8.12
N PRO A 97 2.32 2.75 -9.11
CA PRO A 97 2.78 4.11 -9.39
C PRO A 97 2.53 5.08 -8.23
N LEU A 98 1.46 4.87 -7.45
CA LEU A 98 1.15 5.69 -6.28
C LEU A 98 2.13 5.44 -5.13
N ALA A 99 2.45 4.17 -4.84
CA ALA A 99 3.46 3.80 -3.86
C ALA A 99 4.83 4.40 -4.20
N GLN A 100 5.23 4.37 -5.47
CA GLN A 100 6.46 5.01 -5.95
C GLN A 100 6.40 6.53 -5.76
N LYS A 101 5.33 7.19 -6.24
CA LYS A 101 5.14 8.63 -6.14
C LYS A 101 5.27 9.14 -4.70
N TYR A 102 4.54 8.53 -3.76
CA TYR A 102 4.57 8.96 -2.36
C TYR A 102 5.89 8.63 -1.67
N THR A 103 6.55 7.54 -2.05
CA THR A 103 7.89 7.21 -1.56
C THR A 103 8.92 8.24 -2.04
N GLU A 104 8.92 8.57 -3.32
CA GLU A 104 9.91 9.48 -3.91
C GLU A 104 9.71 10.93 -3.43
N ALA A 105 8.49 11.32 -3.09
CA ALA A 105 8.18 12.64 -2.55
C ALA A 105 8.83 12.95 -1.20
N ILE A 106 9.29 11.94 -0.47
CA ILE A 106 9.97 12.10 0.82
C ILE A 106 11.47 11.81 0.74
N SER A 107 12.04 11.73 -0.47
CA SER A 107 13.45 11.34 -0.69
C SER A 107 14.45 12.26 -0.01
N GLU A 108 14.17 13.56 0.13
CA GLU A 108 15.07 14.52 0.81
C GLU A 108 15.31 14.19 2.28
N ALA A 109 14.44 13.39 2.91
CA ALA A 109 14.63 12.92 4.27
C ALA A 109 15.90 12.07 4.45
N GLN A 110 16.48 11.51 3.39
CA GLN A 110 17.75 10.79 3.43
C GLN A 110 18.94 11.63 3.95
N TYR A 111 18.83 12.96 3.86
CA TYR A 111 19.91 13.88 4.29
C TYR A 111 19.70 14.46 5.69
N LEU A 112 18.65 14.08 6.40
CA LEU A 112 18.39 14.56 7.76
C LEU A 112 19.46 14.04 8.74
N THR A 113 20.01 14.93 9.57
CA THR A 113 21.04 14.60 10.56
C THR A 113 20.67 14.97 11.99
N TRP A 114 19.51 15.63 12.18
CA TRP A 114 19.12 16.24 13.45
C TRP A 114 18.20 15.35 14.32
N HIS A 115 17.64 14.27 13.78
CA HIS A 115 16.88 13.28 14.56
C HIS A 115 17.18 11.85 14.15
N HIS A 116 16.81 10.90 15.01
CA HIS A 116 17.14 9.47 14.85
C HIS A 116 16.11 8.67 14.07
N ASP A 117 14.93 9.24 13.80
CA ASP A 117 13.79 8.51 13.22
C ASP A 117 13.85 8.37 11.68
N ILE A 118 14.99 8.68 11.08
CA ILE A 118 15.21 8.51 9.62
C ILE A 118 14.87 7.07 9.18
N GLY A 119 15.11 6.10 10.07
CA GLY A 119 14.75 4.70 9.82
C GLY A 119 13.25 4.49 9.57
N PHE A 120 12.37 5.17 10.31
CA PHE A 120 10.91 5.11 10.08
C PHE A 120 10.51 5.76 8.76
N ILE A 121 11.13 6.87 8.41
CA ILE A 121 10.84 7.56 7.16
C ILE A 121 11.27 6.68 5.97
N ILE A 122 12.53 6.29 5.94
CA ILE A 122 13.16 5.69 4.76
C ILE A 122 12.91 4.19 4.67
N ASN A 123 12.99 3.43 5.77
CA ASN A 123 12.81 1.98 5.68
C ASN A 123 11.34 1.59 5.47
N CYS A 124 10.38 2.31 6.07
CA CYS A 124 8.97 2.02 5.83
C CYS A 124 8.54 2.35 4.39
N SER A 125 9.17 3.31 3.73
CA SER A 125 8.89 3.72 2.34
C SER A 125 9.84 3.04 1.34
N PHE A 126 11.06 3.54 1.22
CA PHE A 126 12.07 3.04 0.27
C PHE A 126 12.47 1.59 0.54
N GLY A 127 12.56 1.17 1.81
CA GLY A 127 12.87 -0.21 2.17
C GLY A 127 11.82 -1.19 1.67
N ASN A 128 10.53 -0.90 1.87
CA ASN A 128 9.45 -1.71 1.30
C ASN A 128 9.44 -1.64 -0.23
N GLY A 129 9.65 -0.47 -0.82
CA GLY A 129 9.74 -0.31 -2.27
C GLY A 129 10.88 -1.12 -2.87
N LEU A 130 12.07 -1.15 -2.24
CA LEU A 130 13.19 -1.97 -2.68
C LEU A 130 12.87 -3.47 -2.58
N ARG A 131 12.27 -3.89 -1.48
CA ARG A 131 11.91 -5.30 -1.25
C ARG A 131 10.86 -5.80 -2.24
N ILE A 132 9.84 -5.00 -2.51
CA ILE A 132 8.65 -5.40 -3.29
C ILE A 132 8.87 -5.19 -4.81
N ASN A 133 9.43 -4.04 -5.20
CA ASN A 133 9.57 -3.63 -6.60
C ASN A 133 11.01 -3.72 -7.12
N GLN A 134 12.00 -4.00 -6.25
CA GLN A 134 13.42 -4.18 -6.59
C GLN A 134 14.04 -3.01 -7.37
N LYS A 135 13.55 -1.77 -7.18
CA LYS A 135 14.10 -0.55 -7.80
C LYS A 135 15.48 -0.24 -7.20
N PRO A 136 16.59 -0.38 -7.98
CA PRO A 136 17.95 -0.31 -7.42
C PRO A 136 18.27 1.04 -6.77
N GLU A 137 17.74 2.13 -7.28
CA GLU A 137 17.96 3.50 -6.81
C GLU A 137 17.49 3.68 -5.36
N TYR A 138 16.51 2.89 -4.92
CA TYR A 138 16.04 2.93 -3.53
C TYR A 138 17.09 2.47 -2.54
N LYS A 139 17.99 1.58 -2.96
CA LYS A 139 19.15 1.15 -2.15
C LYS A 139 20.08 2.31 -1.87
N ASP A 140 20.34 3.16 -2.85
CA ASP A 140 21.23 4.31 -2.69
C ASP A 140 20.66 5.33 -1.69
N VAL A 141 19.35 5.57 -1.75
CA VAL A 141 18.63 6.40 -0.76
C VAL A 141 18.76 5.81 0.65
N MET A 142 18.58 4.51 0.82
CA MET A 142 18.72 3.85 2.12
C MET A 142 20.17 3.94 2.65
N ILE A 143 21.16 3.78 1.79
CA ILE A 143 22.58 3.91 2.17
C ILE A 143 22.88 5.36 2.58
N GLN A 144 22.37 6.35 1.84
CA GLN A 144 22.55 7.76 2.20
C GLN A 144 21.88 8.08 3.54
N ALA A 145 20.67 7.60 3.77
CA ALA A 145 19.98 7.77 5.06
C ALA A 145 20.75 7.16 6.23
N ALA A 146 21.31 5.98 6.04
CA ALA A 146 22.18 5.34 7.04
C ALA A 146 23.42 6.18 7.34
N LYS A 147 24.07 6.74 6.31
CA LYS A 147 25.23 7.64 6.49
C LYS A 147 24.81 8.89 7.27
N SER A 148 23.67 9.48 6.97
CA SER A 148 23.13 10.64 7.69
C SER A 148 22.89 10.31 9.17
N LEU A 149 22.29 9.15 9.45
CA LEU A 149 22.08 8.69 10.82
C LEU A 149 23.41 8.43 11.56
N CYS A 150 24.41 7.89 10.89
CA CYS A 150 25.75 7.64 11.46
C CYS A 150 26.46 8.92 11.90
N THR A 151 26.11 10.10 11.40
CA THR A 151 26.67 11.38 11.90
C THR A 151 26.32 11.64 13.38
N ARG A 152 25.29 10.96 13.89
CA ARG A 152 24.87 11.02 15.30
C ARG A 152 25.59 10.03 16.21
N PHE A 153 26.55 9.28 15.69
CA PHE A 153 27.34 8.35 16.50
C PHE A 153 28.21 9.07 17.52
N ARG A 154 28.22 8.56 18.75
CA ARG A 154 29.02 9.08 19.87
C ARG A 154 30.03 8.01 20.29
N GLU A 155 31.31 8.31 20.11
CA GLU A 155 32.41 7.35 20.31
C GLU A 155 32.51 6.85 21.76
N LYS A 156 32.39 7.74 22.77
CA LYS A 156 32.54 7.33 24.17
C LYS A 156 31.51 6.31 24.61
N PRO A 157 30.18 6.57 24.44
CA PRO A 157 29.15 5.59 24.80
C PRO A 157 28.95 4.49 23.73
N GLN A 158 29.57 4.60 22.56
CA GLN A 158 29.41 3.64 21.43
C GLN A 158 27.95 3.50 20.97
N VAL A 159 27.23 4.61 20.88
CA VAL A 159 25.80 4.63 20.49
C VAL A 159 25.50 5.73 19.47
N ILE A 160 24.42 5.56 18.72
CA ILE A 160 23.82 6.63 17.93
C ILE A 160 22.91 7.45 18.86
N GLN A 161 23.16 8.74 18.95
CA GLN A 161 22.38 9.65 19.79
C GLN A 161 20.92 9.74 19.29
N SER A 162 19.98 9.52 20.20
CA SER A 162 18.54 9.57 19.92
C SER A 162 18.04 11.01 19.82
N TRP A 163 18.06 11.75 20.94
CA TRP A 163 17.56 13.11 21.03
C TRP A 163 18.73 14.10 21.27
N ASP A 164 18.52 15.34 20.82
CA ASP A 164 19.38 16.47 21.22
C ASP A 164 18.75 17.12 22.47
N VAL A 165 19.41 17.00 23.61
CA VAL A 165 19.05 17.57 24.90
C VAL A 165 19.94 18.72 25.25
#